data_d84262b16c6a397b286b586d53767155
#
_entry.id   d84262b16c6a397b286b586d53767155
#
_cell.length_a   1.000
_cell.length_b   1.000
_cell.length_c   1.000
_cell.angle_alpha   90.00
_cell.angle_beta   90.00
_cell.angle_gamma   90.00
#
_symmetry.space_group_name_H-M   'P 1'
#
loop_
_entity.id
_entity.type
_entity.pdbx_description
1 polymer ?
#
loop_
_entity_poly.entity_id
_entity_poly.type
_entity_poly.pdbx_seq_one_letter_code
_entity_poly.pdbx_strand_id
1 'polypeptide(L)'
;RLLGTLAGLGRPLMPMGTSVLEEKLAAAAGIDLAVPDETTFERVNGKTYSRRITAELGLRMVPGANCSTVDELTATLSGYPLTGGQRVVVKDAFGVSGIGLLVIDSRAKAEGLIRLCKRRAERSGDRRLDVVVEEWLPKRFDLNYQLTITRTGEVTLDFVKQAITHDGVHKGHLIPAELDPDQLKEVHHAAQAVGVRLFADGYHGVAGIDAIVGEDGTVYPVLEINARLNMASYQGGLTERFQPPGHVAMARHYSLRLSRALTFDEVYPKLPGGVIPTCFGTVNAAADGPVPFEGRLHTLLVAPHRAALDALDAETELALAALTEDR
;
A
#
# COMPACT_ATOMS: atom_id res chain seq x y z
N ARG A 1 33.51 -8.91 -3.07
CA ARG A 1 33.63 -7.45 -2.87
C ARG A 1 32.41 -6.86 -2.15
N LEU A 2 31.18 -7.11 -2.64
CA LEU A 2 29.95 -6.61 -2.02
C LEU A 2 29.80 -7.04 -0.55
N LEU A 3 29.98 -8.34 -0.25
CA LEU A 3 29.88 -8.86 1.12
C LEU A 3 30.86 -8.18 2.07
N GLY A 4 32.12 -7.98 1.64
CA GLY A 4 33.10 -7.26 2.46
C GLY A 4 32.73 -5.80 2.69
N THR A 5 32.11 -5.13 1.71
CA THR A 5 31.59 -3.77 1.88
C THR A 5 30.45 -3.76 2.90
N LEU A 6 29.50 -4.67 2.80
CA LEU A 6 28.37 -4.78 3.76
C LEU A 6 28.84 -5.05 5.18
N ALA A 7 29.75 -6.03 5.36
CA ALA A 7 30.35 -6.32 6.67
C ALA A 7 31.06 -5.09 7.27
N GLY A 8 31.78 -4.32 6.44
CA GLY A 8 32.51 -3.12 6.86
C GLY A 8 31.62 -1.96 7.31
N LEU A 9 30.32 -1.95 6.98
CA LEU A 9 29.39 -0.92 7.46
C LEU A 9 29.06 -1.06 8.94
N GLY A 10 29.24 -2.24 9.55
CA GLY A 10 28.98 -2.50 10.97
C GLY A 10 27.52 -2.22 11.40
N ARG A 11 26.57 -2.33 10.47
CA ARG A 11 25.14 -2.07 10.68
C ARG A 11 24.29 -3.24 10.21
N PRO A 12 23.12 -3.48 10.84
CA PRO A 12 22.22 -4.50 10.39
C PRO A 12 21.61 -4.15 9.00
N LEU A 13 21.27 -5.19 8.24
CA LEU A 13 20.57 -5.08 6.97
C LEU A 13 19.09 -4.84 7.21
N MET A 14 18.54 -3.77 6.61
CA MET A 14 17.11 -3.47 6.60
C MET A 14 16.56 -3.62 5.18
N PRO A 15 16.02 -4.79 4.82
CA PRO A 15 15.42 -5.02 3.52
C PRO A 15 14.03 -4.40 3.41
N MET A 16 13.54 -4.22 2.18
CA MET A 16 12.14 -3.82 1.93
C MET A 16 11.15 -4.91 2.39
N GLY A 17 11.55 -6.17 2.28
CA GLY A 17 10.86 -7.35 2.78
C GLY A 17 11.89 -8.44 3.03
N THR A 18 11.60 -9.38 3.90
CA THR A 18 12.52 -10.48 4.25
C THR A 18 12.15 -11.74 3.47
N SER A 19 13.13 -12.31 2.80
CA SER A 19 13.06 -13.64 2.20
C SER A 19 14.30 -14.44 2.58
N VAL A 20 14.32 -15.72 2.23
CA VAL A 20 15.51 -16.60 2.36
C VAL A 20 16.75 -15.96 1.72
N LEU A 21 16.61 -15.11 0.70
CA LEU A 21 17.75 -14.47 0.04
C LEU A 21 18.39 -13.40 0.90
N GLU A 22 17.59 -12.56 1.58
CA GLU A 22 18.08 -11.55 2.51
C GLU A 22 18.73 -12.19 3.74
N GLU A 23 18.16 -13.29 4.24
CA GLU A 23 18.77 -14.05 5.35
C GLU A 23 20.14 -14.62 4.95
N LYS A 24 20.22 -15.27 3.79
CA LYS A 24 21.49 -15.81 3.26
C LYS A 24 22.51 -14.71 3.01
N LEU A 25 22.09 -13.54 2.51
CA LEU A 25 22.96 -12.39 2.29
C LEU A 25 23.52 -11.86 3.61
N ALA A 26 22.67 -11.67 4.62
CA ALA A 26 23.07 -11.20 5.94
C ALA A 26 24.06 -12.19 6.61
N ALA A 27 23.73 -13.48 6.58
CA ALA A 27 24.61 -14.53 7.11
C ALA A 27 25.96 -14.57 6.39
N ALA A 28 25.99 -14.49 5.05
CA ALA A 28 27.22 -14.50 4.26
C ALA A 28 28.08 -13.25 4.50
N ALA A 29 27.45 -12.11 4.85
CA ALA A 29 28.16 -10.87 5.20
C ALA A 29 28.53 -10.80 6.68
N GLY A 30 28.05 -11.70 7.53
CA GLY A 30 28.28 -11.67 8.97
C GLY A 30 27.62 -10.49 9.68
N ILE A 31 26.45 -10.06 9.17
CA ILE A 31 25.64 -8.96 9.75
C ILE A 31 24.25 -9.46 10.12
N ASP A 32 23.63 -8.78 11.08
CA ASP A 32 22.25 -9.08 11.49
C ASP A 32 21.22 -8.49 10.51
N LEU A 33 19.98 -9.03 10.55
CA LEU A 33 18.80 -8.37 10.00
C LEU A 33 18.28 -7.35 11.03
N ALA A 34 17.84 -6.19 10.51
CA ALA A 34 17.17 -5.17 11.34
C ALA A 34 15.70 -5.50 11.60
N VAL A 35 15.15 -6.45 10.88
CA VAL A 35 13.76 -6.93 10.89
C VAL A 35 13.73 -8.44 11.15
N PRO A 36 12.56 -9.02 11.48
CA PRO A 36 12.43 -10.45 11.72
C PRO A 36 12.77 -11.32 10.51
N ASP A 37 12.88 -12.63 10.78
CA ASP A 37 13.10 -13.67 9.76
C ASP A 37 11.96 -13.80 8.77
N GLU A 38 12.21 -14.53 7.68
CA GLU A 38 11.26 -14.79 6.60
C GLU A 38 9.97 -15.45 7.10
N THR A 39 10.07 -16.42 8.00
CA THR A 39 8.90 -17.13 8.56
C THR A 39 7.96 -16.17 9.29
N THR A 40 8.49 -15.28 10.12
CA THR A 40 7.71 -14.23 10.79
C THR A 40 7.17 -13.24 9.79
N PHE A 41 8.00 -12.81 8.82
CA PHE A 41 7.60 -11.90 7.77
C PHE A 41 6.42 -12.43 6.95
N GLU A 42 6.49 -13.65 6.43
CA GLU A 42 5.40 -14.27 5.66
C GLU A 42 4.11 -14.38 6.46
N ARG A 43 4.22 -14.84 7.72
CA ARG A 43 3.06 -15.01 8.60
C ARG A 43 2.29 -13.71 8.80
N VAL A 44 2.98 -12.59 9.12
CA VAL A 44 2.31 -11.34 9.49
C VAL A 44 1.88 -10.48 8.29
N ASN A 45 2.36 -10.81 7.08
CA ASN A 45 1.97 -10.13 5.84
C ASN A 45 0.79 -10.78 5.12
N GLY A 46 0.26 -11.91 5.63
CA GLY A 46 -0.91 -12.56 5.05
C GLY A 46 -2.20 -11.77 5.26
N LYS A 47 -3.06 -11.65 4.25
CA LYS A 47 -4.37 -10.98 4.38
C LYS A 47 -5.30 -11.71 5.35
N THR A 48 -5.24 -13.03 5.38
CA THR A 48 -5.99 -13.87 6.34
C THR A 48 -5.49 -13.64 7.77
N TYR A 49 -4.18 -13.43 7.98
CA TYR A 49 -3.61 -13.00 9.26
C TYR A 49 -4.16 -11.64 9.67
N SER A 50 -4.09 -10.64 8.78
CA SER A 50 -4.60 -9.28 9.04
C SER A 50 -6.05 -9.31 9.52
N ARG A 51 -6.91 -10.02 8.79
CA ARG A 51 -8.32 -10.13 9.14
C ARG A 51 -8.55 -10.88 10.46
N ARG A 52 -7.79 -11.95 10.72
CA ARG A 52 -7.89 -12.73 11.96
C ARG A 52 -7.55 -11.89 13.18
N ILE A 53 -6.40 -11.20 13.17
CA ILE A 53 -6.00 -10.39 14.34
C ILE A 53 -6.91 -9.18 14.54
N THR A 54 -7.45 -8.59 13.46
CA THR A 54 -8.42 -7.51 13.56
C THR A 54 -9.66 -7.94 14.32
N ALA A 55 -10.16 -9.16 14.07
CA ALA A 55 -11.27 -9.76 14.80
C ALA A 55 -10.89 -10.04 16.27
N GLU A 56 -9.75 -10.65 16.52
CA GLU A 56 -9.25 -10.97 17.87
C GLU A 56 -9.05 -9.72 18.73
N LEU A 57 -8.67 -8.60 18.12
CA LEU A 57 -8.52 -7.30 18.79
C LEU A 57 -9.86 -6.55 18.97
N GLY A 58 -10.98 -7.09 18.47
CA GLY A 58 -12.28 -6.42 18.53
C GLY A 58 -12.37 -5.13 17.71
N LEU A 59 -11.49 -4.94 16.74
CA LEU A 59 -11.50 -3.79 15.86
C LEU A 59 -12.59 -3.93 14.78
N ARG A 60 -13.10 -2.81 14.30
CA ARG A 60 -14.11 -2.80 13.25
C ARG A 60 -13.56 -3.39 11.97
N MET A 61 -14.32 -4.30 11.37
CA MET A 61 -13.95 -4.99 10.14
C MET A 61 -14.98 -4.80 9.05
N VAL A 62 -14.52 -4.81 7.81
CA VAL A 62 -15.41 -4.98 6.65
C VAL A 62 -16.10 -6.35 6.76
N PRO A 63 -17.44 -6.44 6.57
CA PRO A 63 -18.13 -7.72 6.58
C PRO A 63 -17.52 -8.71 5.59
N GLY A 64 -17.34 -9.96 6.03
CA GLY A 64 -16.68 -10.97 5.19
C GLY A 64 -16.12 -12.14 6.00
N ALA A 65 -15.33 -12.99 5.35
CA ALA A 65 -14.75 -14.19 5.95
C ALA A 65 -13.39 -14.56 5.36
N ASN A 66 -12.56 -15.22 6.17
CA ASN A 66 -11.42 -15.99 5.67
C ASN A 66 -11.94 -17.34 5.17
N CYS A 67 -11.46 -17.81 4.05
CA CYS A 67 -11.81 -19.10 3.47
C CYS A 67 -10.53 -19.91 3.25
N SER A 68 -10.37 -20.97 4.03
CA SER A 68 -9.24 -21.90 4.01
C SER A 68 -9.50 -23.12 3.11
N THR A 69 -10.74 -23.29 2.64
CA THR A 69 -11.16 -24.39 1.78
C THR A 69 -12.11 -23.93 0.69
N VAL A 70 -12.20 -24.75 -0.38
CA VAL A 70 -13.17 -24.52 -1.48
C VAL A 70 -14.63 -24.57 -0.97
N ASP A 71 -14.89 -25.36 0.07
CA ASP A 71 -16.23 -25.47 0.63
C ASP A 71 -16.61 -24.22 1.43
N GLU A 72 -15.68 -23.67 2.22
CA GLU A 72 -15.87 -22.40 2.92
C GLU A 72 -16.08 -21.24 1.94
N LEU A 73 -15.28 -21.16 0.87
CA LEU A 73 -15.47 -20.17 -0.19
C LEU A 73 -16.85 -20.31 -0.83
N THR A 74 -17.29 -21.55 -1.10
CA THR A 74 -18.59 -21.83 -1.70
C THR A 74 -19.74 -21.38 -0.76
N ALA A 75 -19.65 -21.72 0.52
CA ALA A 75 -20.64 -21.34 1.53
C ALA A 75 -20.70 -19.80 1.68
N THR A 76 -19.54 -19.16 1.80
CA THR A 76 -19.45 -17.70 1.96
C THR A 76 -20.05 -16.96 0.76
N LEU A 77 -19.63 -17.29 -0.47
CA LEU A 77 -20.16 -16.63 -1.68
C LEU A 77 -21.64 -16.93 -1.92
N SER A 78 -22.13 -18.10 -1.47
CA SER A 78 -23.56 -18.43 -1.56
C SER A 78 -24.43 -17.62 -0.60
N GLY A 79 -23.87 -17.13 0.50
CA GLY A 79 -24.53 -16.27 1.46
C GLY A 79 -24.80 -14.84 0.96
N TYR A 80 -24.09 -14.38 -0.05
CA TYR A 80 -24.30 -13.06 -0.62
C TYR A 80 -25.36 -13.10 -1.73
N PRO A 81 -26.42 -12.27 -1.66
CA PRO A 81 -27.46 -12.23 -2.69
C PRO A 81 -26.93 -11.74 -4.05
N LEU A 82 -25.89 -10.88 -4.08
CA LEU A 82 -25.28 -10.29 -5.28
C LEU A 82 -26.33 -9.66 -6.22
N THR A 83 -27.28 -8.95 -5.63
CA THR A 83 -28.38 -8.22 -6.30
C THR A 83 -28.33 -6.75 -5.88
N GLY A 84 -29.02 -5.86 -6.61
CA GLY A 84 -29.13 -4.45 -6.25
C GLY A 84 -27.80 -3.69 -6.26
N GLY A 85 -26.80 -4.14 -7.01
CA GLY A 85 -25.50 -3.51 -7.07
C GLY A 85 -24.52 -3.96 -5.96
N GLN A 86 -24.91 -4.92 -5.12
CA GLN A 86 -24.00 -5.50 -4.12
C GLN A 86 -22.81 -6.17 -4.79
N ARG A 87 -21.62 -5.90 -4.28
CA ARG A 87 -20.36 -6.49 -4.74
C ARG A 87 -19.59 -7.04 -3.56
N VAL A 88 -18.86 -8.09 -3.80
CA VAL A 88 -17.84 -8.61 -2.87
C VAL A 88 -16.51 -8.70 -3.59
N VAL A 89 -15.44 -8.65 -2.84
CA VAL A 89 -14.08 -8.87 -3.34
C VAL A 89 -13.53 -10.14 -2.76
N VAL A 90 -12.91 -10.95 -3.61
CA VAL A 90 -12.12 -12.12 -3.21
C VAL A 90 -10.64 -11.76 -3.40
N LYS A 91 -9.88 -11.84 -2.32
CA LYS A 91 -8.45 -11.48 -2.27
C LYS A 91 -7.62 -12.73 -2.00
N ASP A 92 -6.61 -12.98 -2.82
CA ASP A 92 -5.57 -13.96 -2.51
C ASP A 92 -4.76 -13.49 -1.29
N ALA A 93 -4.42 -14.38 -0.38
CA ALA A 93 -3.75 -14.05 0.86
C ALA A 93 -2.41 -13.33 0.66
N PHE A 94 -1.68 -13.67 -0.41
CA PHE A 94 -0.36 -13.12 -0.71
C PHE A 94 -0.32 -12.24 -1.97
N GLY A 95 -1.47 -11.91 -2.56
CA GLY A 95 -1.54 -11.00 -3.71
C GLY A 95 -1.06 -9.59 -3.35
N VAL A 96 -0.23 -8.96 -4.20
CA VAL A 96 0.31 -7.61 -4.00
C VAL A 96 -0.21 -6.65 -5.07
N SER A 97 -0.37 -5.36 -4.72
CA SER A 97 -0.72 -4.28 -5.66
C SER A 97 -1.97 -4.56 -6.51
N GLY A 98 -3.00 -5.20 -5.92
CA GLY A 98 -4.26 -5.55 -6.62
C GLY A 98 -4.18 -6.80 -7.50
N ILE A 99 -3.01 -7.42 -7.62
CA ILE A 99 -2.87 -8.73 -8.27
C ILE A 99 -3.47 -9.79 -7.34
N GLY A 100 -4.39 -10.62 -7.86
CA GLY A 100 -5.12 -11.60 -7.03
C GLY A 100 -6.38 -11.03 -6.34
N LEU A 101 -6.85 -9.85 -6.78
CA LEU A 101 -8.11 -9.26 -6.34
C LEU A 101 -9.18 -9.48 -7.42
N LEU A 102 -10.28 -10.14 -7.06
CA LEU A 102 -11.39 -10.42 -7.98
C LEU A 102 -12.69 -9.82 -7.43
N VAL A 103 -13.27 -8.88 -8.15
CA VAL A 103 -14.58 -8.29 -7.82
C VAL A 103 -15.69 -9.18 -8.36
N ILE A 104 -16.55 -9.64 -7.47
CA ILE A 104 -17.73 -10.46 -7.74
C ILE A 104 -18.96 -9.57 -7.60
N ASP A 105 -19.63 -9.29 -8.69
CA ASP A 105 -20.81 -8.42 -8.80
C ASP A 105 -22.05 -9.16 -9.26
N SER A 106 -21.96 -10.47 -9.49
CA SER A 106 -23.05 -11.29 -9.98
C SER A 106 -22.92 -12.75 -9.55
N ARG A 107 -24.05 -13.42 -9.47
CA ARG A 107 -24.11 -14.86 -9.17
C ARG A 107 -23.30 -15.68 -10.19
N ALA A 108 -23.36 -15.32 -11.47
CA ALA A 108 -22.63 -16.00 -12.52
C ALA A 108 -21.09 -15.94 -12.31
N LYS A 109 -20.55 -14.77 -11.88
CA LYS A 109 -19.12 -14.65 -11.52
C LYS A 109 -18.77 -15.47 -10.30
N ALA A 110 -19.60 -15.47 -9.23
CA ALA A 110 -19.40 -16.29 -8.05
C ALA A 110 -19.34 -17.78 -8.40
N GLU A 111 -20.31 -18.28 -9.15
CA GLU A 111 -20.34 -19.68 -9.61
C GLU A 111 -19.16 -20.00 -10.52
N GLY A 112 -18.74 -19.08 -11.38
CA GLY A 112 -17.56 -19.23 -12.23
C GLY A 112 -16.29 -19.44 -11.42
N LEU A 113 -16.07 -18.63 -10.38
CA LEU A 113 -14.93 -18.77 -9.45
C LEU A 113 -15.01 -20.09 -8.68
N ILE A 114 -16.17 -20.44 -8.12
CA ILE A 114 -16.37 -21.69 -7.39
C ILE A 114 -16.05 -22.92 -8.29
N ARG A 115 -16.56 -22.92 -9.52
CA ARG A 115 -16.26 -23.99 -10.49
C ARG A 115 -14.76 -24.08 -10.80
N LEU A 116 -14.07 -22.94 -10.91
CA LEU A 116 -12.62 -22.90 -11.15
C LEU A 116 -11.86 -23.53 -9.97
N CYS A 117 -12.19 -23.11 -8.74
CA CYS A 117 -11.56 -23.63 -7.53
C CYS A 117 -11.82 -25.14 -7.34
N LYS A 118 -13.06 -25.62 -7.57
CA LYS A 118 -13.41 -27.04 -7.51
C LYS A 118 -12.59 -27.88 -8.50
N ARG A 119 -12.52 -27.45 -9.77
CA ARG A 119 -11.73 -28.14 -10.79
C ARG A 119 -10.24 -28.17 -10.44
N ARG A 120 -9.69 -27.08 -9.87
CA ARG A 120 -8.30 -27.05 -9.39
C ARG A 120 -8.10 -28.11 -8.28
N ALA A 121 -8.98 -28.09 -7.28
CA ALA A 121 -8.93 -29.03 -6.16
C ALA A 121 -9.03 -30.50 -6.61
N GLU A 122 -9.93 -30.81 -7.57
CA GLU A 122 -10.06 -32.15 -8.16
C GLU A 122 -8.79 -32.60 -8.88
N ARG A 123 -8.13 -31.69 -9.61
CA ARG A 123 -6.88 -32.03 -10.36
C ARG A 123 -5.67 -32.17 -9.44
N SER A 124 -5.55 -31.37 -8.40
CA SER A 124 -4.40 -31.37 -7.48
C SER A 124 -4.58 -32.33 -6.30
N GLY A 125 -5.81 -32.74 -6.00
CA GLY A 125 -6.16 -33.44 -4.76
C GLY A 125 -6.11 -32.53 -3.52
N ASP A 126 -5.86 -31.23 -3.70
CA ASP A 126 -5.76 -30.26 -2.59
C ASP A 126 -6.93 -29.27 -2.63
N ARG A 127 -7.76 -29.30 -1.58
CA ARG A 127 -8.92 -28.42 -1.43
C ARG A 127 -8.62 -27.15 -0.62
N ARG A 128 -7.37 -26.97 -0.18
CA ARG A 128 -6.95 -25.81 0.60
C ARG A 128 -6.96 -24.57 -0.27
N LEU A 129 -7.40 -23.50 0.34
CA LEU A 129 -7.34 -22.13 -0.15
C LEU A 129 -6.73 -21.25 0.93
N ASP A 130 -6.33 -20.07 0.55
CA ASP A 130 -5.96 -18.99 1.48
C ASP A 130 -6.44 -17.69 0.86
N VAL A 131 -7.74 -17.41 1.05
CA VAL A 131 -8.37 -16.23 0.46
C VAL A 131 -9.25 -15.52 1.48
N VAL A 132 -9.41 -14.23 1.28
CA VAL A 132 -10.34 -13.38 2.04
C VAL A 132 -11.49 -12.99 1.12
N VAL A 133 -12.73 -13.15 1.58
CA VAL A 133 -13.94 -12.62 0.94
C VAL A 133 -14.46 -11.46 1.77
N GLU A 134 -14.64 -10.30 1.18
CA GLU A 134 -15.15 -9.10 1.86
C GLU A 134 -16.18 -8.37 1.01
N GLU A 135 -17.12 -7.68 1.66
CA GLU A 135 -18.01 -6.76 0.97
C GLU A 135 -17.22 -5.61 0.34
N TRP A 136 -17.63 -5.21 -0.86
CA TRP A 136 -17.12 -4.01 -1.49
C TRP A 136 -17.90 -2.81 -0.97
N LEU A 137 -17.43 -2.21 0.12
CA LEU A 137 -18.09 -1.07 0.72
C LEU A 137 -17.91 0.19 -0.11
N PRO A 138 -18.96 1.03 -0.22
CA PRO A 138 -18.78 2.41 -0.68
C PRO A 138 -17.86 3.15 0.29
N LYS A 139 -16.84 3.80 -0.24
CA LYS A 139 -15.84 4.48 0.58
C LYS A 139 -15.70 5.94 0.17
N ARG A 140 -15.47 6.79 1.15
CA ARG A 140 -15.10 8.20 0.96
C ARG A 140 -13.66 8.30 0.46
N PHE A 141 -12.72 7.59 1.11
CA PHE A 141 -11.32 7.49 0.71
C PHE A 141 -10.59 6.32 1.39
N ASP A 142 -9.46 5.95 0.81
CA ASP A 142 -8.52 5.01 1.40
C ASP A 142 -7.54 5.75 2.33
N LEU A 143 -7.14 5.07 3.41
CA LEU A 143 -6.07 5.50 4.30
C LEU A 143 -4.89 4.55 4.20
N ASN A 144 -3.71 5.10 4.41
CA ASN A 144 -2.51 4.35 4.71
C ASN A 144 -1.84 4.98 5.93
N TYR A 145 -1.62 4.22 7.00
CA TYR A 145 -0.86 4.68 8.15
C TYR A 145 0.29 3.75 8.45
N GLN A 146 1.34 4.26 9.06
CA GLN A 146 2.56 3.52 9.32
C GLN A 146 2.86 3.48 10.81
N LEU A 147 3.31 2.33 11.25
CA LEU A 147 3.82 2.08 12.60
C LEU A 147 5.30 1.79 12.53
N THR A 148 6.03 2.23 13.58
CA THR A 148 7.34 1.70 13.92
C THR A 148 7.25 0.96 15.24
N ILE A 149 7.69 -0.30 15.24
CA ILE A 149 7.70 -1.18 16.41
C ILE A 149 9.17 -1.45 16.75
N THR A 150 9.61 -1.02 17.94
CA THR A 150 10.98 -1.23 18.36
C THR A 150 11.23 -2.69 18.75
N ARG A 151 12.50 -3.09 18.88
CA ARG A 151 12.88 -4.42 19.40
C ARG A 151 12.48 -4.64 20.87
N THR A 152 12.11 -3.58 21.57
CA THR A 152 11.61 -3.62 22.97
C THR A 152 10.08 -3.57 23.05
N GLY A 153 9.39 -3.51 21.92
CA GLY A 153 7.92 -3.52 21.84
C GLY A 153 7.26 -2.16 21.98
N GLU A 154 8.03 -1.07 21.94
CA GLU A 154 7.45 0.27 21.87
C GLU A 154 6.85 0.49 20.47
N VAL A 155 5.62 1.00 20.41
CA VAL A 155 4.86 1.24 19.19
C VAL A 155 4.68 2.73 18.99
N THR A 156 5.11 3.23 17.85
CA THR A 156 4.90 4.62 17.40
C THR A 156 4.04 4.65 16.15
N LEU A 157 3.02 5.50 16.11
CA LEU A 157 2.32 5.84 14.87
C LEU A 157 3.09 6.97 14.18
N ASP A 158 3.72 6.65 13.06
CA ASP A 158 4.61 7.59 12.36
C ASP A 158 3.82 8.66 11.60
N PHE A 159 2.78 8.24 10.88
CA PHE A 159 1.90 9.13 10.10
C PHE A 159 0.59 8.44 9.71
N VAL A 160 -0.40 9.27 9.35
CA VAL A 160 -1.64 8.85 8.69
C VAL A 160 -1.80 9.64 7.39
N LYS A 161 -1.96 8.94 6.27
CA LYS A 161 -2.09 9.50 4.93
C LYS A 161 -3.41 9.09 4.30
N GLN A 162 -3.97 9.99 3.51
CA GLN A 162 -5.13 9.72 2.67
C GLN A 162 -4.68 9.45 1.25
N ALA A 163 -5.10 8.33 0.69
CA ALA A 163 -4.80 8.04 -0.71
C ALA A 163 -5.60 8.95 -1.64
N ILE A 164 -4.95 9.44 -2.67
CA ILE A 164 -5.55 10.18 -3.77
C ILE A 164 -5.76 9.20 -4.91
N THR A 165 -7.02 8.98 -5.28
CA THR A 165 -7.40 8.12 -6.40
C THR A 165 -8.14 8.95 -7.45
N HIS A 166 -7.84 8.71 -8.73
CA HIS A 166 -8.56 9.28 -9.85
C HIS A 166 -8.94 8.16 -10.82
N ASP A 167 -10.23 8.00 -11.09
CA ASP A 167 -10.78 6.91 -11.91
C ASP A 167 -10.33 5.51 -11.41
N GLY A 168 -10.27 5.32 -10.10
CA GLY A 168 -9.84 4.08 -9.47
C GLY A 168 -8.33 3.82 -9.51
N VAL A 169 -7.54 4.74 -10.09
CA VAL A 169 -6.08 4.65 -10.14
C VAL A 169 -5.47 5.47 -9.03
N HIS A 170 -4.60 4.85 -8.22
CA HIS A 170 -3.84 5.54 -7.19
C HIS A 170 -2.88 6.57 -7.81
N LYS A 171 -2.94 7.81 -7.36
CA LYS A 171 -2.15 8.95 -7.84
C LYS A 171 -1.16 9.48 -6.81
N GLY A 172 -1.36 9.17 -5.54
CA GLY A 172 -0.50 9.67 -4.46
C GLY A 172 -1.20 9.69 -3.11
N HIS A 173 -0.65 10.48 -2.20
CA HIS A 173 -1.16 10.61 -0.83
C HIS A 173 -1.23 12.08 -0.42
N LEU A 174 -2.31 12.45 0.26
CA LEU A 174 -2.42 13.70 1.02
C LEU A 174 -1.93 13.48 2.46
N ILE A 175 -1.16 14.42 2.99
CA ILE A 175 -0.49 14.33 4.29
C ILE A 175 -0.65 15.65 5.04
N PRO A 176 -1.25 15.66 6.25
CA PRO A 176 -1.96 14.55 6.89
C PRO A 176 -3.26 14.19 6.17
N ALA A 177 -3.85 13.05 6.53
CA ALA A 177 -5.20 12.69 6.11
C ALA A 177 -6.24 13.65 6.68
N GLU A 178 -7.31 13.90 5.93
CA GLU A 178 -8.45 14.74 6.34
C GLU A 178 -9.42 13.94 7.22
N LEU A 179 -9.02 13.63 8.44
CA LEU A 179 -9.80 12.95 9.46
C LEU A 179 -10.35 13.90 10.50
N ASP A 180 -11.56 13.64 10.97
CA ASP A 180 -12.04 14.29 12.18
C ASP A 180 -11.37 13.71 13.44
N PRO A 181 -11.49 14.38 14.61
CA PRO A 181 -10.83 13.93 15.83
C PRO A 181 -11.20 12.53 16.31
N ASP A 182 -12.44 12.07 16.08
CA ASP A 182 -12.88 10.74 16.51
C ASP A 182 -12.38 9.65 15.55
N GLN A 183 -12.39 9.91 14.25
CA GLN A 183 -11.75 9.06 13.25
C GLN A 183 -10.25 8.89 13.51
N LEU A 184 -9.56 9.99 13.85
CA LEU A 184 -8.14 9.94 14.17
C LEU A 184 -7.87 9.13 15.44
N LYS A 185 -8.71 9.25 16.48
CA LYS A 185 -8.62 8.42 17.69
C LYS A 185 -8.81 6.94 17.39
N GLU A 186 -9.76 6.60 16.51
CA GLU A 186 -9.99 5.20 16.10
C GLU A 186 -8.77 4.61 15.40
N VAL A 187 -8.13 5.39 14.51
CA VAL A 187 -6.88 4.99 13.85
C VAL A 187 -5.74 4.82 14.87
N HIS A 188 -5.57 5.76 15.80
CA HIS A 188 -4.57 5.67 16.87
C HIS A 188 -4.77 4.45 17.75
N HIS A 189 -6.01 4.18 18.17
CA HIS A 189 -6.34 2.98 18.96
C HIS A 189 -5.98 1.70 18.22
N ALA A 190 -6.38 1.59 16.95
CA ALA A 190 -6.07 0.44 16.11
C ALA A 190 -4.56 0.28 15.90
N ALA A 191 -3.85 1.38 15.66
CA ALA A 191 -2.40 1.40 15.49
C ALA A 191 -1.68 0.79 16.70
N GLN A 192 -2.03 1.22 17.91
CA GLN A 192 -1.45 0.68 19.15
C GLN A 192 -1.80 -0.81 19.34
N ALA A 193 -3.06 -1.19 19.17
CA ALA A 193 -3.50 -2.56 19.33
C ALA A 193 -2.81 -3.52 18.34
N VAL A 194 -2.74 -3.13 17.06
CA VAL A 194 -2.07 -3.90 16.01
C VAL A 194 -0.56 -3.97 16.26
N GLY A 195 0.09 -2.86 16.63
CA GLY A 195 1.53 -2.84 16.91
C GLY A 195 1.93 -3.74 18.07
N VAL A 196 1.18 -3.70 19.19
CA VAL A 196 1.38 -4.60 20.34
C VAL A 196 1.19 -6.06 19.94
N ARG A 197 0.17 -6.36 19.11
CA ARG A 197 -0.07 -7.70 18.63
C ARG A 197 1.03 -8.19 17.68
N LEU A 198 1.50 -7.38 16.77
CA LEU A 198 2.61 -7.72 15.87
C LEU A 198 3.87 -8.04 16.67
N PHE A 199 4.17 -7.24 17.70
CA PHE A 199 5.30 -7.51 18.60
C PHE A 199 5.15 -8.85 19.34
N ALA A 200 3.98 -9.13 19.90
CA ALA A 200 3.69 -10.41 20.56
C ALA A 200 3.83 -11.61 19.61
N ASP A 201 3.54 -11.42 18.33
CA ASP A 201 3.72 -12.41 17.28
C ASP A 201 5.17 -12.42 16.71
N GLY A 202 6.12 -11.71 17.35
CA GLY A 202 7.56 -11.72 17.03
C GLY A 202 7.99 -10.70 15.98
N TYR A 203 7.10 -9.80 15.52
CA TYR A 203 7.45 -8.77 14.56
C TYR A 203 7.94 -7.49 15.23
N HIS A 204 9.03 -6.93 14.71
CA HIS A 204 9.51 -5.58 14.99
C HIS A 204 9.98 -4.94 13.68
N GLY A 205 9.94 -3.62 13.60
CA GLY A 205 10.24 -2.86 12.38
C GLY A 205 9.09 -1.98 11.94
N VAL A 206 9.12 -1.55 10.69
CA VAL A 206 8.09 -0.72 10.08
C VAL A 206 6.94 -1.58 9.59
N ALA A 207 5.70 -1.17 9.87
CA ALA A 207 4.50 -1.79 9.33
C ALA A 207 3.55 -0.73 8.76
N GLY A 208 3.20 -0.84 7.49
CA GLY A 208 2.15 -0.04 6.87
C GLY A 208 0.80 -0.74 6.99
N ILE A 209 -0.24 0.01 7.30
CA ILE A 209 -1.60 -0.50 7.44
C ILE A 209 -2.49 0.21 6.42
N ASP A 210 -3.20 -0.56 5.61
CA ASP A 210 -4.21 -0.03 4.72
C ASP A 210 -5.57 -0.06 5.42
N ALA A 211 -6.32 1.02 5.29
CA ALA A 211 -7.61 1.25 5.93
C ALA A 211 -8.55 2.02 5.00
N ILE A 212 -9.82 2.13 5.34
CA ILE A 212 -10.79 2.98 4.62
C ILE A 212 -11.65 3.78 5.58
N VAL A 213 -12.16 4.90 5.07
CA VAL A 213 -13.29 5.63 5.63
C VAL A 213 -14.49 5.44 4.72
N GLY A 214 -15.56 4.86 5.23
CA GLY A 214 -16.82 4.68 4.52
C GLY A 214 -17.48 6.01 4.15
N GLU A 215 -18.43 6.00 3.23
CA GLU A 215 -19.21 7.21 2.87
C GLU A 215 -19.99 7.78 4.05
N ASP A 216 -20.37 6.94 5.00
CA ASP A 216 -21.02 7.31 6.25
C ASP A 216 -20.08 7.85 7.34
N GLY A 217 -18.78 7.97 7.03
CA GLY A 217 -17.73 8.40 7.96
C GLY A 217 -17.18 7.28 8.86
N THR A 218 -17.68 6.06 8.76
CA THR A 218 -17.20 4.93 9.54
C THR A 218 -15.77 4.57 9.16
N VAL A 219 -14.88 4.44 10.15
CA VAL A 219 -13.52 3.96 9.93
C VAL A 219 -13.47 2.44 9.99
N TYR A 220 -12.84 1.82 9.00
CA TYR A 220 -12.43 0.42 9.01
C TYR A 220 -10.89 0.41 9.08
N PRO A 221 -10.34 0.33 10.30
CA PRO A 221 -8.96 0.73 10.54
C PRO A 221 -7.92 -0.28 10.02
N VAL A 222 -8.32 -1.51 9.70
CA VAL A 222 -7.40 -2.52 9.18
C VAL A 222 -8.05 -3.30 8.05
N LEU A 223 -7.56 -3.09 6.83
CA LEU A 223 -7.89 -3.93 5.66
C LEU A 223 -6.75 -4.90 5.35
N GLU A 224 -5.51 -4.42 5.48
CA GLU A 224 -4.31 -5.17 5.17
C GLU A 224 -3.13 -4.64 6.00
N ILE A 225 -2.34 -5.54 6.56
CA ILE A 225 -1.10 -5.23 7.25
C ILE A 225 0.05 -5.54 6.30
N ASN A 226 0.85 -4.52 6.02
CA ASN A 226 2.07 -4.58 5.24
C ASN A 226 3.24 -4.41 6.20
N ALA A 227 3.62 -5.50 6.90
CA ALA A 227 4.68 -5.52 7.90
C ALA A 227 6.07 -5.45 7.24
N ARG A 228 6.36 -4.33 6.61
CA ARG A 228 7.55 -4.02 5.82
C ARG A 228 7.61 -2.55 5.46
N LEU A 229 8.74 -2.11 4.93
CA LEU A 229 8.79 -0.86 4.19
C LEU A 229 7.87 -0.95 2.97
N ASN A 230 7.20 0.13 2.65
CA ASN A 230 6.30 0.25 1.50
C ASN A 230 6.59 1.53 0.71
N MET A 231 5.87 1.73 -0.40
CA MET A 231 6.06 2.89 -1.27
C MET A 231 5.76 4.24 -0.57
N ALA A 232 5.07 4.23 0.56
CA ALA A 232 4.78 5.42 1.34
C ALA A 232 5.80 5.69 2.46
N SER A 233 6.63 4.71 2.84
CA SER A 233 7.52 4.80 4.01
C SER A 233 8.54 5.94 3.89
N TYR A 234 9.13 6.14 2.70
CA TYR A 234 10.09 7.23 2.49
C TYR A 234 9.48 8.63 2.62
N GLN A 235 8.17 8.75 2.43
CA GLN A 235 7.46 10.04 2.48
C GLN A 235 7.43 10.61 3.90
N GLY A 236 7.49 9.76 4.95
CA GLY A 236 7.58 10.21 6.35
C GLY A 236 8.79 11.13 6.58
N GLY A 237 9.99 10.64 6.25
CA GLY A 237 11.21 11.44 6.40
C GLY A 237 11.25 12.68 5.51
N LEU A 238 10.56 12.67 4.35
CA LEU A 238 10.45 13.86 3.51
C LEU A 238 9.52 14.90 4.14
N THR A 239 8.37 14.49 4.68
CA THR A 239 7.45 15.43 5.34
C THR A 239 8.07 16.03 6.60
N GLU A 240 8.79 15.25 7.41
CA GLU A 240 9.53 15.76 8.57
C GLU A 240 10.52 16.86 8.19
N ARG A 241 11.17 16.74 7.04
CA ARG A 241 12.20 17.66 6.57
C ARG A 241 11.64 18.90 5.86
N PHE A 242 10.58 18.73 5.07
CA PHE A 242 10.15 19.73 4.08
C PHE A 242 8.75 20.31 4.34
N GLN A 243 7.96 19.71 5.24
CA GLN A 243 6.63 20.19 5.57
C GLN A 243 6.67 21.00 6.88
N PRO A 244 6.57 22.35 6.82
CA PRO A 244 6.51 23.17 8.03
C PRO A 244 5.25 22.85 8.85
N PRO A 245 5.27 23.10 10.17
CA PRO A 245 4.08 22.99 11.00
C PRO A 245 2.88 23.77 10.43
N GLY A 246 1.72 23.13 10.43
CA GLY A 246 0.48 23.71 9.90
C GLY A 246 0.33 23.68 8.38
N HIS A 247 1.35 23.21 7.65
CA HIS A 247 1.25 22.98 6.21
C HIS A 247 0.69 21.61 5.89
N VAL A 248 0.22 21.47 4.65
CA VAL A 248 -0.21 20.20 4.06
C VAL A 248 0.74 19.81 2.95
N ALA A 249 0.88 18.51 2.72
CA ALA A 249 1.73 17.97 1.65
C ALA A 249 0.96 16.96 0.80
N MET A 250 1.40 16.81 -0.44
CA MET A 250 0.90 15.80 -1.39
C MET A 250 2.09 15.06 -1.99
N ALA A 251 2.22 13.79 -1.67
CA ALA A 251 3.12 12.92 -2.41
C ALA A 251 2.40 12.45 -3.67
N ARG A 252 2.92 12.77 -4.84
CA ARG A 252 2.27 12.48 -6.12
C ARG A 252 3.26 12.00 -7.17
N HIS A 253 2.77 11.24 -8.15
CA HIS A 253 3.52 10.95 -9.37
C HIS A 253 2.79 11.46 -10.59
N TYR A 254 3.57 11.92 -11.57
CA TYR A 254 3.14 12.37 -12.87
C TYR A 254 3.71 11.46 -13.95
N SER A 255 2.87 11.01 -14.85
CA SER A 255 3.28 10.22 -16.02
C SER A 255 3.38 11.13 -17.22
N LEU A 256 4.50 11.06 -17.93
CA LEU A 256 4.80 11.89 -19.11
C LEU A 256 4.85 11.02 -20.35
N ARG A 257 4.29 11.53 -21.44
CA ARG A 257 4.40 10.93 -22.78
C ARG A 257 5.35 11.81 -23.58
N LEU A 258 6.48 11.25 -23.99
CA LEU A 258 7.62 12.04 -24.48
C LEU A 258 8.02 11.60 -25.89
N SER A 259 8.33 12.58 -26.76
CA SER A 259 8.92 12.35 -28.08
C SER A 259 10.40 11.98 -28.03
N ARG A 260 11.09 12.34 -26.95
CA ARG A 260 12.48 11.98 -26.64
C ARG A 260 12.68 11.72 -25.16
N ALA A 261 13.74 11.05 -24.81
CA ALA A 261 14.16 10.95 -23.40
C ALA A 261 14.52 12.35 -22.88
N LEU A 262 14.06 12.66 -21.65
CA LEU A 262 14.44 13.85 -20.89
C LEU A 262 15.33 13.46 -19.72
N THR A 263 16.25 14.35 -19.37
CA THR A 263 17.07 14.26 -18.17
C THR A 263 16.41 15.00 -17.00
N PHE A 264 16.86 14.73 -15.78
CA PHE A 264 16.39 15.48 -14.61
C PHE A 264 16.70 16.98 -14.72
N ASP A 265 17.86 17.33 -15.25
CA ASP A 265 18.31 18.72 -15.40
C ASP A 265 17.45 19.53 -16.39
N GLU A 266 16.77 18.87 -17.31
CA GLU A 266 15.82 19.51 -18.23
C GLU A 266 14.44 19.73 -17.59
N VAL A 267 14.04 18.84 -16.67
CA VAL A 267 12.72 18.89 -16.02
C VAL A 267 12.73 19.77 -14.77
N TYR A 268 13.77 19.67 -13.93
CA TYR A 268 13.82 20.35 -12.64
C TYR A 268 13.61 21.87 -12.71
N PRO A 269 14.26 22.62 -13.64
CA PRO A 269 14.08 24.07 -13.73
C PRO A 269 12.68 24.51 -14.14
N LYS A 270 11.82 23.59 -14.59
CA LYS A 270 10.45 23.87 -15.02
C LYS A 270 9.43 23.67 -13.90
N LEU A 271 9.84 23.06 -12.78
CA LEU A 271 8.93 22.79 -11.67
C LEU A 271 8.64 24.07 -10.88
N PRO A 272 7.39 24.30 -10.47
CA PRO A 272 7.02 25.41 -9.59
C PRO A 272 7.75 25.36 -8.24
N GLY A 273 7.86 26.52 -7.58
CA GLY A 273 8.33 26.59 -6.20
C GLY A 273 7.39 25.82 -5.26
N GLY A 274 7.93 25.06 -4.29
CA GLY A 274 7.15 24.20 -3.39
C GLY A 274 6.99 22.75 -3.88
N VAL A 275 7.48 22.43 -5.09
CA VAL A 275 7.56 21.07 -5.61
C VAL A 275 8.95 20.50 -5.33
N ILE A 276 8.99 19.41 -4.58
CA ILE A 276 10.21 18.69 -4.22
C ILE A 276 10.26 17.40 -5.02
N PRO A 277 11.07 17.31 -6.09
CA PRO A 277 11.19 16.06 -6.84
C PRO A 277 11.93 15.01 -6.02
N THR A 278 11.43 13.78 -6.02
CA THR A 278 12.02 12.66 -5.28
C THR A 278 12.63 11.61 -6.18
N CYS A 279 12.07 11.45 -7.39
CA CYS A 279 12.59 10.55 -8.41
C CYS A 279 12.08 10.99 -9.78
N PHE A 280 12.96 10.95 -10.77
CA PHE A 280 12.60 11.13 -12.19
C PHE A 280 13.35 10.12 -13.05
N GLY A 281 12.69 9.62 -14.07
CA GLY A 281 13.32 8.78 -15.07
C GLY A 281 12.45 8.65 -16.32
N THR A 282 13.09 8.33 -17.43
CA THR A 282 12.48 8.00 -18.71
C THR A 282 12.85 6.59 -19.14
N VAL A 283 11.90 5.90 -19.76
CA VAL A 283 12.10 4.56 -20.34
C VAL A 283 11.54 4.55 -21.76
N ASN A 284 12.02 3.62 -22.59
CA ASN A 284 11.40 3.36 -23.89
C ASN A 284 9.95 2.91 -23.64
N ALA A 285 9.02 3.51 -24.37
CA ALA A 285 7.64 3.05 -24.38
C ALA A 285 7.51 1.68 -25.07
N ALA A 286 6.36 1.03 -24.93
CA ALA A 286 6.06 -0.19 -25.66
C ALA A 286 6.17 0.08 -27.17
N ALA A 287 6.61 -0.93 -27.94
CA ALA A 287 6.87 -0.80 -29.39
C ALA A 287 5.66 -0.36 -30.23
N ASP A 288 4.46 -0.65 -29.72
CA ASP A 288 3.15 -0.26 -30.28
C ASP A 288 2.51 0.94 -29.55
N GLY A 289 3.26 1.59 -28.65
CA GLY A 289 2.83 2.76 -27.88
C GLY A 289 2.67 4.02 -28.74
N PRO A 290 1.86 4.99 -28.28
CA PRO A 290 1.59 6.23 -29.02
C PRO A 290 2.79 7.21 -29.06
N VAL A 291 3.81 6.99 -28.23
CA VAL A 291 5.02 7.81 -28.09
C VAL A 291 6.23 6.92 -27.89
N PRO A 292 7.44 7.37 -28.30
CA PRO A 292 8.66 6.54 -28.16
C PRO A 292 9.18 6.42 -26.72
N PHE A 293 8.84 7.37 -25.84
CA PHE A 293 9.32 7.36 -24.44
C PHE A 293 8.18 7.64 -23.46
N GLU A 294 8.29 7.02 -22.29
CA GLU A 294 7.50 7.33 -21.12
C GLU A 294 8.39 7.85 -20.00
N GLY A 295 7.96 8.92 -19.36
CA GLY A 295 8.63 9.49 -18.20
C GLY A 295 7.76 9.38 -16.96
N ARG A 296 8.37 9.33 -15.80
CA ARG A 296 7.70 9.39 -14.52
C ARG A 296 8.46 10.28 -13.55
N LEU A 297 7.74 11.29 -13.03
CA LEU A 297 8.22 12.17 -11.98
C LEU A 297 7.48 11.87 -10.69
N HIS A 298 8.19 11.58 -9.61
CA HIS A 298 7.63 11.49 -8.26
C HIS A 298 8.00 12.74 -7.49
N THR A 299 7.06 13.30 -6.74
CA THR A 299 7.22 14.58 -6.03
C THR A 299 6.61 14.53 -4.64
N LEU A 300 7.07 15.45 -3.79
CA LEU A 300 6.35 15.96 -2.63
C LEU A 300 6.03 17.43 -2.90
N LEU A 301 4.75 17.77 -2.95
CA LEU A 301 4.27 19.14 -3.00
C LEU A 301 3.98 19.59 -1.57
N VAL A 302 4.33 20.84 -1.22
CA VAL A 302 4.09 21.37 0.12
C VAL A 302 3.47 22.76 0.01
N ALA A 303 2.36 22.98 0.72
CA ALA A 303 1.63 24.25 0.69
C ALA A 303 1.02 24.57 2.06
N PRO A 304 0.70 25.84 2.35
CA PRO A 304 0.15 26.24 3.65
C PRO A 304 -1.25 25.70 3.94
N HIS A 305 -2.03 25.37 2.92
CA HIS A 305 -3.38 24.81 3.06
C HIS A 305 -3.81 24.08 1.78
N ARG A 306 -4.91 23.33 1.87
CA ARG A 306 -5.39 22.44 0.80
C ARG A 306 -5.61 23.16 -0.54
N ALA A 307 -6.27 24.31 -0.56
CA ALA A 307 -6.52 25.02 -1.83
C ALA A 307 -5.22 25.48 -2.52
N ALA A 308 -4.20 25.90 -1.76
CA ALA A 308 -2.89 26.23 -2.31
C ALA A 308 -2.15 24.96 -2.81
N LEU A 309 -2.35 23.83 -2.15
CA LEU A 309 -1.77 22.55 -2.58
C LEU A 309 -2.39 22.07 -3.90
N ASP A 310 -3.71 22.18 -4.03
CA ASP A 310 -4.43 21.81 -5.28
C ASP A 310 -4.03 22.75 -6.43
N ALA A 311 -3.81 24.04 -6.17
CA ALA A 311 -3.31 24.99 -7.17
C ALA A 311 -1.88 24.65 -7.60
N LEU A 312 -1.00 24.30 -6.66
CA LEU A 312 0.38 23.90 -6.94
C LEU A 312 0.43 22.59 -7.76
N ASP A 313 -0.47 21.66 -7.47
CA ASP A 313 -0.60 20.41 -8.26
C ASP A 313 -1.00 20.71 -9.70
N ALA A 314 -2.02 21.54 -9.91
CA ALA A 314 -2.47 21.93 -11.24
C ALA A 314 -1.37 22.71 -12.02
N GLU A 315 -0.65 23.62 -11.36
CA GLU A 315 0.49 24.33 -11.95
C GLU A 315 1.60 23.36 -12.37
N THR A 316 1.88 22.35 -11.55
CA THR A 316 2.86 21.33 -11.86
C THR A 316 2.43 20.49 -13.08
N GLU A 317 1.16 20.11 -13.17
CA GLU A 317 0.63 19.41 -14.34
C GLU A 317 0.81 20.23 -15.62
N LEU A 318 0.49 21.53 -15.58
CA LEU A 318 0.66 22.43 -16.72
C LEU A 318 2.13 22.57 -17.14
N ALA A 319 3.02 22.76 -16.16
CA ALA A 319 4.47 22.86 -16.41
C ALA A 319 5.03 21.59 -17.08
N LEU A 320 4.56 20.41 -16.64
CA LEU A 320 4.96 19.13 -17.21
C LEU A 320 4.31 18.86 -18.58
N ALA A 321 3.07 19.30 -18.80
CA ALA A 321 2.41 19.18 -20.09
C ALA A 321 3.17 19.96 -21.18
N ALA A 322 3.69 21.16 -20.87
CA ALA A 322 4.51 21.93 -21.79
C ALA A 322 5.78 21.18 -22.27
N LEU A 323 6.34 20.29 -21.43
CA LEU A 323 7.51 19.47 -21.81
C LEU A 323 7.14 18.34 -22.79
N THR A 324 5.86 17.98 -22.88
CA THR A 324 5.39 16.90 -23.77
C THR A 324 4.99 17.43 -25.14
N GLU A 325 4.76 18.75 -25.27
CA GLU A 325 4.35 19.44 -26.49
C GLU A 325 5.53 19.97 -27.32
N ASP A 326 6.74 20.08 -26.74
CA ASP A 326 7.95 20.46 -27.47
C ASP A 326 8.33 19.36 -28.48
N ARG A 327 7.78 19.52 -29.71
CA ARG A 327 8.04 18.69 -30.89
C ARG A 327 9.31 19.11 -31.61
#